data_29fcff7a87f5d7f60ef44e4a124607d0
#
_entry.id   29fcff7a87f5d7f60ef44e4a124607d0
#
_cell.length_a   1.000
_cell.length_b   1.000
_cell.length_c   1.000
_cell.angle_alpha   90.00
_cell.angle_beta   90.00
_cell.angle_gamma   90.00
#
_symmetry.space_group_name_H-M   'P 1'
#
loop_
_entity.id
_entity.type
_entity.pdbx_description
1 polymer ?
#
loop_
_entity_poly.entity_id
_entity_poly.type
_entity_poly.pdbx_seq_one_letter_code
_entity_poly.pdbx_strand_id
1 'polypeptide(L)'
;MNQFSCRTKIFSGAGAVSKLADLCGENLLIVTDSYFMKNGTAQRLGMISGAKKVTCFDKVQPDPSVELAAEGTAVVREFQPDTVVALGGGSAMDCAKAMVYFSGLAVTFVAVPTTSGSGSEVTD
;
A
#
# COMPACT_ATOMS: atom_id res chain seq x y z
N MET A 1 -24.00 -3.95 -2.62
CA MET A 1 -23.46 -3.17 -1.52
C MET A 1 -21.99 -3.50 -1.34
N ASN A 2 -21.26 -2.53 -1.06
CA ASN A 2 -19.82 -2.68 -0.98
C ASN A 2 -19.36 -2.79 0.48
N GLN A 3 -19.22 -4.01 0.95
CA GLN A 3 -18.75 -4.26 2.31
C GLN A 3 -17.34 -3.73 2.54
N PHE A 4 -16.54 -3.76 1.48
CA PHE A 4 -15.17 -3.31 1.56
C PHE A 4 -15.08 -1.88 2.07
N SER A 5 -15.88 -1.00 1.49
CA SER A 5 -15.79 0.41 1.84
C SER A 5 -16.37 0.73 3.22
N CYS A 6 -17.13 -0.17 3.81
CA CYS A 6 -17.70 0.08 5.12
C CYS A 6 -16.67 0.03 6.25
N ARG A 7 -15.61 -0.75 6.08
CA ARG A 7 -14.66 -0.99 7.15
C ARG A 7 -13.27 -0.45 6.85
N THR A 8 -12.98 -0.24 5.60
CA THR A 8 -11.66 0.22 5.17
C THR A 8 -11.72 1.69 4.80
N LYS A 9 -10.91 2.48 5.44
CA LYS A 9 -10.81 3.91 5.13
C LYS A 9 -9.79 4.09 4.03
N ILE A 10 -10.17 4.86 3.01
CA ILE A 10 -9.34 5.05 1.82
C ILE A 10 -8.94 6.50 1.69
N PHE A 11 -7.64 6.74 1.60
CA PHE A 11 -7.07 8.06 1.37
C PHE A 11 -6.20 8.00 0.13
N SER A 12 -6.14 9.06 -0.65
CA SER A 12 -5.33 9.05 -1.86
C SER A 12 -4.85 10.44 -2.21
N GLY A 13 -3.84 10.48 -3.08
CA GLY A 13 -3.29 11.72 -3.59
C GLY A 13 -2.06 12.16 -2.83
N ALA A 14 -1.48 13.26 -3.30
CA ALA A 14 -0.25 13.78 -2.71
C ALA A 14 -0.44 14.18 -1.25
N GLY A 15 -1.61 14.69 -0.91
CA GLY A 15 -1.89 15.06 0.47
C GLY A 15 -1.89 13.91 1.45
N ALA A 16 -2.11 12.68 0.94
CA ALA A 16 -2.10 11.52 1.81
C ALA A 16 -0.71 11.22 2.35
N VAL A 17 0.33 11.54 1.57
CA VAL A 17 1.71 11.30 2.01
C VAL A 17 2.05 12.16 3.21
N SER A 18 1.67 13.42 3.17
CA SER A 18 2.00 14.32 4.29
C SER A 18 1.20 13.99 5.54
N LYS A 19 0.10 13.26 5.40
CA LYS A 19 -0.71 12.84 6.53
C LYS A 19 -0.44 11.41 6.97
N LEU A 20 0.51 10.76 6.32
CA LEU A 20 0.72 9.33 6.55
C LEU A 20 1.04 9.02 8.01
N ALA A 21 1.82 9.87 8.67
CA ALA A 21 2.16 9.66 10.06
C ALA A 21 0.94 9.71 10.97
N ASP A 22 -0.06 10.51 10.60
CA ASP A 22 -1.30 10.59 11.37
C ASP A 22 -2.25 9.45 11.07
N LEU A 23 -2.19 8.94 9.83
CA LEU A 23 -3.09 7.89 9.38
C LEU A 23 -2.60 6.51 9.73
N CYS A 24 -1.29 6.34 9.82
CA CYS A 24 -0.68 5.04 9.99
C CYS A 24 -0.70 4.59 11.44
N GLY A 25 -0.98 3.31 11.65
CA GLY A 25 -0.89 2.71 12.97
C GLY A 25 0.49 2.15 13.25
N GLU A 26 0.54 0.98 13.83
CA GLU A 26 1.80 0.37 14.23
C GLU A 26 2.39 -0.55 13.18
N ASN A 27 1.54 -1.24 12.42
CA ASN A 27 1.97 -2.20 11.43
C ASN A 27 1.61 -1.71 10.04
N LEU A 28 2.61 -1.36 9.26
CA LEU A 28 2.42 -0.82 7.92
C LEU A 28 2.86 -1.82 6.87
N LEU A 29 1.98 -2.11 5.93
CA LEU A 29 2.33 -2.88 4.75
C LEU A 29 2.34 -1.96 3.54
N ILE A 30 3.46 -1.93 2.82
CA ILE A 30 3.58 -1.15 1.60
C ILE A 30 3.53 -2.10 0.42
N VAL A 31 2.55 -1.89 -0.46
CA VAL A 31 2.40 -2.70 -1.66
C VAL A 31 2.90 -1.88 -2.84
N THR A 32 3.93 -2.36 -3.49
CA THR A 32 4.59 -1.61 -4.54
C THR A 32 5.30 -2.56 -5.50
N ASP A 33 6.02 -2.00 -6.45
CA ASP A 33 6.85 -2.79 -7.37
C ASP A 33 8.32 -2.60 -7.02
N SER A 34 9.18 -3.34 -7.73
CA SER A 34 10.61 -3.31 -7.43
C SER A 34 11.24 -1.95 -7.73
N TYR A 35 10.65 -1.18 -8.63
CA TYR A 35 11.19 0.12 -8.96
C TYR A 35 11.25 1.05 -7.74
N PHE A 36 10.14 1.12 -7.01
CA PHE A 36 10.08 2.01 -5.84
C PHE A 36 10.85 1.45 -4.64
N MET A 37 11.10 0.17 -4.63
CA MET A 37 12.01 -0.40 -3.63
C MET A 37 13.44 -0.01 -3.92
N LYS A 38 13.84 -0.08 -5.19
CA LYS A 38 15.22 0.20 -5.58
C LYS A 38 15.57 1.67 -5.45
N ASN A 39 14.61 2.56 -5.72
CA ASN A 39 14.91 3.99 -5.65
C ASN A 39 14.73 4.58 -4.25
N GLY A 40 14.32 3.77 -3.29
CA GLY A 40 14.22 4.21 -1.91
C GLY A 40 12.90 4.85 -1.52
N THR A 41 11.95 4.97 -2.46
CA THR A 41 10.68 5.63 -2.17
C THR A 41 9.88 4.86 -1.13
N ALA A 42 9.80 3.53 -1.26
CA ALA A 42 9.05 2.72 -0.32
C ALA A 42 9.64 2.82 1.08
N GLN A 43 10.96 2.79 1.19
CA GLN A 43 11.62 2.92 2.47
C GLN A 43 11.36 4.29 3.10
N ARG A 44 11.34 5.32 2.28
CA ARG A 44 11.06 6.68 2.76
C ARG A 44 9.65 6.77 3.31
N LEU A 45 8.68 6.17 2.62
CA LEU A 45 7.31 6.17 3.12
C LEU A 45 7.21 5.46 4.47
N GLY A 46 7.93 4.34 4.60
CA GLY A 46 7.96 3.63 5.87
C GLY A 46 8.48 4.50 7.00
N MET A 47 9.51 5.29 6.72
CA MET A 47 10.08 6.20 7.72
C MET A 47 9.12 7.33 8.05
N ILE A 48 8.48 7.90 7.03
CA ILE A 48 7.53 9.00 7.23
C ILE A 48 6.35 8.53 8.08
N SER A 49 5.92 7.29 7.91
CA SER A 49 4.75 6.77 8.60
C SER A 49 4.95 6.68 10.11
N GLY A 50 6.17 6.48 10.56
CA GLY A 50 6.44 6.28 11.97
C GLY A 50 5.96 4.94 12.50
N ALA A 51 5.59 4.00 11.63
CA ALA A 51 5.12 2.70 12.06
C ALA A 51 6.21 1.91 12.77
N LYS A 52 5.82 1.12 13.76
CA LYS A 52 6.78 0.29 14.49
C LYS A 52 7.29 -0.85 13.64
N LYS A 53 6.42 -1.41 12.80
CA LYS A 53 6.79 -2.49 11.90
C LYS A 53 6.36 -2.14 10.50
N VAL A 54 7.27 -2.30 9.56
CA VAL A 54 7.02 -2.01 8.15
C VAL A 54 7.41 -3.23 7.33
N THR A 55 6.49 -3.70 6.51
CA THR A 55 6.75 -4.78 5.57
C THR A 55 6.42 -4.27 4.18
N CYS A 56 7.22 -4.65 3.21
CA CYS A 56 7.00 -4.27 1.82
C CYS A 56 6.70 -5.50 0.99
N PHE A 57 5.62 -5.42 0.22
CA PHE A 57 5.30 -6.41 -0.79
C PHE A 57 5.63 -5.77 -2.13
N ASP A 58 6.76 -6.13 -2.72
CA ASP A 58 7.32 -5.43 -3.88
C ASP A 58 7.20 -6.24 -5.16
N LYS A 59 6.24 -7.12 -5.23
CA LYS A 59 6.09 -8.02 -6.38
C LYS A 59 5.02 -7.60 -7.36
N VAL A 60 4.49 -6.40 -7.22
CA VAL A 60 3.45 -5.91 -8.12
C VAL A 60 4.01 -5.83 -9.54
N GLN A 61 3.22 -6.29 -10.48
CA GLN A 61 3.55 -6.28 -11.90
C GLN A 61 2.48 -5.53 -12.66
N PRO A 62 2.78 -5.07 -13.88
CA PRO A 62 1.79 -4.33 -14.67
C PRO A 62 0.50 -5.09 -14.90
N ASP A 63 0.55 -6.41 -14.89
CA ASP A 63 -0.62 -7.24 -15.12
C ASP A 63 -0.67 -8.31 -14.04
N PRO A 64 -1.08 -7.92 -12.83
CA PRO A 64 -1.00 -8.85 -11.69
C PRO A 64 -1.89 -10.06 -11.89
N SER A 65 -1.34 -11.22 -11.57
CA SER A 65 -2.06 -12.48 -11.69
C SER A 65 -2.84 -12.78 -10.42
N VAL A 66 -3.73 -13.78 -10.53
CA VAL A 66 -4.45 -14.25 -9.36
C VAL A 66 -3.49 -14.82 -8.33
N GLU A 67 -2.45 -15.49 -8.80
CA GLU A 67 -1.44 -16.05 -7.90
C GLU A 67 -0.74 -14.96 -7.12
N LEU A 68 -0.45 -13.84 -7.77
CA LEU A 68 0.20 -12.73 -7.09
C LEU A 68 -0.71 -12.14 -6.01
N ALA A 69 -1.98 -11.97 -6.32
CA ALA A 69 -2.94 -11.47 -5.35
C ALA A 69 -3.08 -12.44 -4.17
N ALA A 70 -3.06 -13.74 -4.45
CA ALA A 70 -3.14 -14.73 -3.39
C ALA A 70 -1.91 -14.70 -2.50
N GLU A 71 -0.74 -14.54 -3.10
CA GLU A 71 0.50 -14.43 -2.34
C GLU A 71 0.46 -13.20 -1.44
N GLY A 72 0.01 -12.07 -1.97
CA GLY A 72 -0.12 -10.86 -1.19
C GLY A 72 -1.14 -10.98 -0.08
N THR A 73 -2.25 -11.66 -0.35
CA THR A 73 -3.26 -11.88 0.68
C THR A 73 -2.69 -12.68 1.86
N ALA A 74 -1.86 -13.66 1.56
CA ALA A 74 -1.20 -14.42 2.63
C ALA A 74 -0.29 -13.51 3.47
N VAL A 75 0.40 -12.60 2.82
CA VAL A 75 1.25 -11.65 3.54
C VAL A 75 0.41 -10.77 4.46
N VAL A 76 -0.73 -10.29 3.97
CA VAL A 76 -1.62 -9.45 4.78
C VAL A 76 -2.10 -10.22 6.00
N ARG A 77 -2.52 -11.46 5.81
CA ARG A 77 -3.02 -12.27 6.92
C ARG A 77 -1.94 -12.57 7.95
N GLU A 78 -0.73 -12.83 7.48
CA GLU A 78 0.36 -13.16 8.36
C GLU A 78 0.87 -11.94 9.12
N PHE A 79 1.05 -10.85 8.42
CA PHE A 79 1.60 -9.62 9.00
C PHE A 79 0.58 -8.89 9.86
N GLN A 80 -0.69 -8.98 9.53
CA GLN A 80 -1.78 -8.28 10.23
C GLN A 80 -1.54 -6.78 10.26
N PRO A 81 -1.47 -6.13 9.10
CA PRO A 81 -1.26 -4.68 9.08
C PRO A 81 -2.52 -3.95 9.53
N ASP A 82 -2.33 -2.83 10.17
CA ASP A 82 -3.45 -1.92 10.42
C ASP A 82 -3.53 -0.85 9.34
N THR A 83 -2.46 -0.68 8.58
CA THR A 83 -2.41 0.29 7.49
C THR A 83 -1.74 -0.35 6.29
N VAL A 84 -2.34 -0.15 5.12
CA VAL A 84 -1.78 -0.63 3.85
C VAL A 84 -1.60 0.56 2.92
N VAL A 85 -0.39 0.73 2.40
CA VAL A 85 -0.08 1.78 1.44
C VAL A 85 0.14 1.15 0.08
N ALA A 86 -0.61 1.61 -0.91
CA ALA A 86 -0.38 1.21 -2.30
C ALA A 86 0.43 2.31 -2.97
N LEU A 87 1.66 2.01 -3.31
CA LEU A 87 2.58 2.97 -3.90
C LEU A 87 2.86 2.58 -5.34
N GLY A 88 2.42 3.41 -6.27
CA GLY A 88 2.65 3.17 -7.69
C GLY A 88 1.44 3.51 -8.52
N GLY A 89 1.32 2.86 -9.65
CA GLY A 89 0.22 3.09 -10.57
C GLY A 89 -0.99 2.24 -10.24
N GLY A 90 -1.89 2.10 -11.22
CA GLY A 90 -3.13 1.35 -11.04
C GLY A 90 -2.92 -0.09 -10.65
N SER A 91 -1.85 -0.72 -11.15
CA SER A 91 -1.58 -2.12 -10.82
C SER A 91 -1.31 -2.30 -9.33
N ALA A 92 -0.54 -1.37 -8.73
CA ALA A 92 -0.26 -1.45 -7.31
C ALA A 92 -1.53 -1.25 -6.49
N MET A 93 -2.35 -0.29 -6.89
CA MET A 93 -3.60 -0.03 -6.18
C MET A 93 -4.56 -1.19 -6.29
N ASP A 94 -4.72 -1.75 -7.48
CA ASP A 94 -5.63 -2.87 -7.67
C ASP A 94 -5.16 -4.10 -6.91
N CYS A 95 -3.87 -4.37 -6.94
CA CYS A 95 -3.31 -5.50 -6.21
C CYS A 95 -3.52 -5.34 -4.70
N ALA A 96 -3.23 -4.16 -4.19
CA ALA A 96 -3.39 -3.91 -2.76
C ALA A 96 -4.84 -4.02 -2.31
N LYS A 97 -5.76 -3.50 -3.12
CA LYS A 97 -7.19 -3.61 -2.80
C LYS A 97 -7.63 -5.06 -2.76
N ALA A 98 -7.17 -5.85 -3.74
CA ALA A 98 -7.53 -7.27 -3.77
C ALA A 98 -6.99 -7.99 -2.54
N MET A 99 -5.74 -7.72 -2.17
CA MET A 99 -5.12 -8.34 -1.02
C MET A 99 -5.90 -8.05 0.26
N VAL A 100 -6.28 -6.79 0.44
CA VAL A 100 -7.04 -6.39 1.64
C VAL A 100 -8.42 -7.01 1.61
N TYR A 101 -9.07 -6.98 0.47
CA TYR A 101 -10.42 -7.53 0.33
C TYR A 101 -10.45 -9.02 0.67
N PHE A 102 -9.53 -9.77 0.08
CA PHE A 102 -9.51 -11.22 0.30
C PHE A 102 -9.02 -11.61 1.67
N SER A 103 -8.28 -10.74 2.33
CA SER A 103 -7.83 -11.02 3.69
C SER A 103 -8.95 -10.88 4.71
N GLY A 104 -9.97 -10.07 4.39
CA GLY A 104 -11.06 -9.80 5.31
C GLY A 104 -10.71 -8.86 6.44
N LEU A 105 -9.53 -8.26 6.42
CA LEU A 105 -9.12 -7.36 7.48
C LEU A 105 -9.61 -5.95 7.22
N ALA A 106 -9.92 -5.25 8.30
CA ALA A 106 -10.23 -3.83 8.24
C ALA A 106 -8.94 -3.04 8.43
N VAL A 107 -8.57 -2.24 7.44
CA VAL A 107 -7.32 -1.50 7.48
C VAL A 107 -7.57 -0.06 7.03
N THR A 108 -6.63 0.82 7.37
CA THR A 108 -6.57 2.13 6.73
C THR A 108 -5.81 1.96 5.42
N PHE A 109 -6.44 2.29 4.32
CA PHE A 109 -5.85 2.11 3.00
C PHE A 109 -5.43 3.46 2.45
N VAL A 110 -4.14 3.60 2.18
CA VAL A 110 -3.59 4.85 1.66
C VAL A 110 -3.05 4.59 0.26
N ALA A 111 -3.63 5.25 -0.72
CA ALA A 111 -3.18 5.13 -2.10
C ALA A 111 -2.26 6.31 -2.42
N VAL A 112 -1.05 5.99 -2.86
CA VAL A 112 -0.06 6.97 -3.26
C VAL A 112 0.18 6.77 -4.75
N PRO A 113 -0.66 7.35 -5.60
CA PRO A 113 -0.52 7.16 -7.04
C PRO A 113 0.70 7.91 -7.55
N THR A 114 1.40 7.27 -8.46
CA THR A 114 2.54 7.89 -9.12
C THR A 114 2.34 7.81 -10.62
N THR A 115 2.83 8.81 -11.33
CA THR A 115 2.84 8.76 -12.77
C THR A 115 4.17 8.18 -13.22
N SER A 116 4.15 7.66 -14.44
CA SER A 116 5.32 7.05 -15.02
C SER A 116 6.51 8.02 -14.99
N GLY A 117 7.60 7.56 -14.41
CA GLY A 117 8.83 8.32 -14.39
C GLY A 117 8.86 9.46 -13.40
N SER A 118 7.82 9.66 -12.63
CA SER A 118 7.77 10.76 -11.67
C SER A 118 7.75 10.23 -10.25
N GLY A 119 8.63 10.72 -9.42
CA GLY A 119 8.58 10.46 -8.00
C GLY A 119 8.31 11.72 -7.21
N SER A 120 8.15 12.83 -7.88
CA SER A 120 8.05 14.12 -7.20
C SER A 120 6.77 14.22 -6.37
N GLU A 121 5.71 13.58 -6.78
CA GLU A 121 4.47 13.58 -6.03
C GLU A 121 4.61 12.91 -4.68
N VAL A 122 5.51 11.95 -4.59
CA VAL A 122 5.75 11.25 -3.35
C VAL A 122 6.65 12.05 -2.42
N THR A 123 7.59 12.77 -3.00
CA THR A 123 8.58 13.50 -2.22
C THR A 123 8.12 14.88 -1.78
N ASP A 124 7.10 15.37 -2.42
CA ASP A 124 6.54 16.65 -2.06
C ASP A 124 5.60 16.49 -0.86
#